data_efdc4819c2e60e2576326443c204b99c
#
_entry.id   efdc4819c2e60e2576326443c204b99c
#
_cell.length_a   1.000
_cell.length_b   1.000
_cell.length_c   1.000
_cell.angle_alpha   90.00
_cell.angle_beta   90.00
_cell.angle_gamma   90.00
#
_symmetry.space_group_name_H-M   'P 1'
#
loop_
_entity.id
_entity.type
_entity.pdbx_description
1 polymer ?
#
loop_
_entity_poly.entity_id
_entity_poly.type
_entity_poly.pdbx_seq_one_letter_code
_entity_poly.pdbx_strand_id
1 'polypeptide(L)'
;MALTNFPDGITSFGVPVIGGIGGIPLTGTWYFVDPAAGSDAYDGLSPETPFATIYAGYNAATAGNNDVIVLIGNGSTSGTARMSVALAQSVVSTATTGTITWAKNATHLIGVTAPTGVSNRARFAPPTGTYTAATFGNNGNMFNVTASGCIFANFSVYAGFSTGSASQVAWIENGGRNYYSNIQFGGFEDSASAGGANARALKVMGTGENAFVECTIGQDTVQRSAANANLEFASATPRNKFINCDFPIFTSSATTLGIVGTGAGSIDRWNKFQNCMFYNAVDSTGTTISTVASLNAAAGGSLVFNNSTAVGATKWGDAGALANSYVDNAPPTAATSGLAVNPA
;
A
#
# COMPACT_ATOMS: atom_id res chain seq x y z
N MET A 1 30.54 -12.08 24.31
CA MET A 1 31.04 -12.54 22.99
C MET A 1 30.92 -11.35 22.09
N ALA A 2 32.03 -10.81 21.59
CA ALA A 2 31.95 -9.69 20.67
C ALA A 2 31.32 -10.19 19.38
N LEU A 3 30.20 -9.59 18.96
CA LEU A 3 29.67 -9.79 17.63
C LEU A 3 30.72 -9.30 16.63
N THR A 4 31.02 -10.14 15.63
CA THR A 4 31.93 -9.74 14.56
C THR A 4 31.26 -8.60 13.79
N ASN A 5 31.82 -7.40 13.94
CA ASN A 5 31.35 -6.24 13.19
C ASN A 5 32.04 -6.22 11.82
N PHE A 6 31.26 -6.20 10.76
CA PHE A 6 31.72 -5.98 9.40
C PHE A 6 31.26 -4.60 8.96
N PRO A 7 31.99 -3.51 9.27
CA PRO A 7 31.55 -2.14 9.02
C PRO A 7 31.22 -1.89 7.54
N ASP A 8 31.87 -2.65 6.64
CA ASP A 8 31.64 -2.54 5.19
C ASP A 8 30.78 -3.70 4.65
N GLY A 9 30.12 -4.46 5.54
CA GLY A 9 29.33 -5.64 5.18
C GLY A 9 30.20 -6.85 4.80
N ILE A 10 29.52 -7.96 4.47
CA ILE A 10 30.17 -9.16 3.93
C ILE A 10 29.99 -9.13 2.41
N THR A 11 31.09 -9.05 1.68
CA THR A 11 31.09 -9.13 0.23
C THR A 11 31.80 -10.38 -0.27
N SER A 12 31.33 -10.94 -1.37
CA SER A 12 32.01 -11.96 -2.14
C SER A 12 32.24 -11.46 -3.55
N PHE A 13 33.49 -11.34 -3.98
CA PHE A 13 33.87 -10.74 -5.26
C PHE A 13 33.31 -9.31 -5.47
N GLY A 14 33.22 -8.52 -4.39
CA GLY A 14 32.66 -7.17 -4.44
C GLY A 14 31.13 -7.09 -4.45
N VAL A 15 30.45 -8.22 -4.39
CA VAL A 15 28.99 -8.29 -4.28
C VAL A 15 28.60 -8.52 -2.82
N PRO A 16 27.69 -7.72 -2.23
CA PRO A 16 27.19 -7.97 -0.88
C PRO A 16 26.59 -9.37 -0.74
N VAL A 17 27.06 -10.15 0.24
CA VAL A 17 26.60 -11.53 0.50
C VAL A 17 25.26 -11.53 1.24
N ILE A 18 24.96 -10.49 1.98
CA ILE A 18 23.66 -10.33 2.64
C ILE A 18 22.74 -9.64 1.63
N GLY A 19 21.89 -10.44 1.02
CA GLY A 19 20.91 -9.95 0.05
C GLY A 19 19.90 -9.02 0.71
N GLY A 20 19.57 -7.95 0.02
CA GLY A 20 18.38 -7.17 0.28
C GLY A 20 17.11 -7.98 0.00
N ILE A 21 15.96 -7.35 0.09
CA ILE A 21 14.66 -7.99 -0.16
C ILE A 21 14.61 -8.51 -1.60
N GLY A 22 14.12 -9.75 -1.74
CA GLY A 22 14.02 -10.41 -3.03
C GLY A 22 15.37 -10.79 -3.66
N GLY A 23 16.47 -10.83 -2.88
CA GLY A 23 17.79 -11.15 -3.37
C GLY A 23 18.49 -10.00 -4.10
N ILE A 24 17.97 -8.79 -4.02
CA ILE A 24 18.56 -7.59 -4.60
C ILE A 24 19.55 -7.01 -3.58
N PRO A 25 20.84 -6.89 -3.91
CA PRO A 25 21.80 -6.26 -3.01
C PRO A 25 21.53 -4.75 -2.94
N LEU A 26 21.36 -4.25 -1.74
CA LEU A 26 21.19 -2.82 -1.47
C LEU A 26 22.54 -2.25 -1.04
N THR A 27 23.10 -1.36 -1.84
CA THR A 27 24.50 -0.91 -1.73
C THR A 27 24.66 0.44 -1.06
N GLY A 28 23.56 1.12 -0.72
CA GLY A 28 23.58 2.41 -0.07
C GLY A 28 23.75 2.35 1.45
N THR A 29 23.65 3.49 2.09
CA THR A 29 23.69 3.62 3.55
C THR A 29 22.38 3.14 4.16
N TRP A 30 22.48 2.46 5.30
CA TRP A 30 21.34 1.97 6.05
C TRP A 30 21.08 2.90 7.24
N TYR A 31 19.87 3.47 7.28
CA TYR A 31 19.41 4.34 8.36
C TYR A 31 18.33 3.63 9.17
N PHE A 32 18.58 3.43 10.44
CA PHE A 32 17.67 2.75 11.35
C PHE A 32 16.70 3.73 11.96
N VAL A 33 15.44 3.32 12.03
CA VAL A 33 14.34 4.09 12.63
C VAL A 33 13.63 3.20 13.63
N ASP A 34 13.66 3.60 14.90
CA ASP A 34 12.90 2.97 15.97
C ASP A 34 12.00 4.01 16.64
N PRO A 35 10.70 4.02 16.33
CA PRO A 35 9.78 4.99 16.91
C PRO A 35 9.59 4.89 18.42
N ALA A 36 9.96 3.77 19.02
CA ALA A 36 9.81 3.54 20.45
C ALA A 36 11.04 3.96 21.27
N ALA A 37 12.23 3.77 20.72
CA ALA A 37 13.48 3.97 21.44
C ALA A 37 14.44 4.97 20.77
N GLY A 38 14.15 5.40 19.54
CA GLY A 38 15.01 6.27 18.77
C GLY A 38 14.93 7.75 19.15
N SER A 39 15.85 8.53 18.58
CA SER A 39 15.87 9.98 18.69
C SER A 39 16.35 10.61 17.37
N ASP A 40 15.66 11.63 16.88
CA ASP A 40 16.08 12.34 15.66
C ASP A 40 17.36 13.19 15.89
N ALA A 41 17.89 13.21 17.11
CA ALA A 41 19.21 13.76 17.42
C ALA A 41 20.35 12.75 17.21
N TYR A 42 20.07 11.48 16.97
CA TYR A 42 21.04 10.44 16.65
C TYR A 42 21.42 10.49 15.17
N ASP A 43 22.40 9.70 14.78
CA ASP A 43 22.86 9.61 13.38
C ASP A 43 22.10 8.56 12.53
N GLY A 44 21.35 7.68 13.18
CA GLY A 44 20.59 6.61 12.54
C GLY A 44 21.44 5.51 11.90
N LEU A 45 22.77 5.51 12.08
CA LEU A 45 23.68 4.59 11.38
C LEU A 45 23.79 3.20 12.04
N SER A 46 23.19 3.03 13.21
CA SER A 46 23.15 1.73 13.90
C SER A 46 21.82 1.51 14.61
N PRO A 47 21.44 0.26 14.92
CA PRO A 47 20.28 -0.03 15.75
C PRO A 47 20.38 0.51 17.19
N GLU A 48 21.57 0.87 17.65
CA GLU A 48 21.81 1.44 18.98
C GLU A 48 21.60 2.96 18.99
N THR A 49 21.71 3.61 17.84
CA THR A 49 21.50 5.06 17.68
C THR A 49 20.46 5.36 16.59
N PRO A 50 19.25 4.75 16.66
CA PRO A 50 18.28 4.89 15.60
C PRO A 50 17.60 6.28 15.63
N PHE A 51 17.14 6.76 14.50
CA PHE A 51 16.19 7.86 14.46
C PHE A 51 14.86 7.47 15.11
N ALA A 52 14.14 8.44 15.62
CA ALA A 52 12.78 8.22 16.09
C ALA A 52 11.77 8.18 14.93
N THR A 53 12.12 8.74 13.78
CA THR A 53 11.13 9.04 12.74
C THR A 53 11.56 8.61 11.35
N ILE A 54 10.60 8.12 10.55
CA ILE A 54 10.83 7.84 9.13
C ILE A 54 11.30 9.11 8.40
N TYR A 55 10.79 10.27 8.82
CA TYR A 55 11.16 11.55 8.22
C TYR A 55 12.64 11.86 8.40
N ALA A 56 13.20 11.65 9.59
CA ALA A 56 14.63 11.85 9.83
C ALA A 56 15.48 10.90 8.99
N GLY A 57 15.15 9.60 8.96
CA GLY A 57 15.82 8.63 8.11
C GLY A 57 15.73 8.99 6.62
N TYR A 58 14.55 9.40 6.16
CA TYR A 58 14.37 9.84 4.78
C TYR A 58 15.19 11.09 4.45
N ASN A 59 15.25 12.06 5.35
CA ASN A 59 16.04 13.27 5.14
C ASN A 59 17.55 12.98 5.08
N ALA A 60 18.05 12.08 5.91
CA ALA A 60 19.44 11.64 5.91
C ALA A 60 19.84 10.92 4.62
N ALA A 61 18.92 10.18 4.01
CA ALA A 61 19.18 9.43 2.78
C ALA A 61 19.47 10.34 1.58
N THR A 62 20.28 9.85 0.66
CA THR A 62 20.66 10.54 -0.57
C THR A 62 19.93 9.94 -1.77
N ALA A 63 19.28 10.77 -2.56
CA ALA A 63 18.58 10.31 -3.77
C ALA A 63 19.56 9.65 -4.76
N GLY A 64 19.19 8.49 -5.30
CA GLY A 64 19.98 7.74 -6.27
C GLY A 64 21.12 6.91 -5.67
N ASN A 65 21.30 6.92 -4.34
CA ASN A 65 22.39 6.19 -3.68
C ASN A 65 22.01 4.76 -3.24
N ASN A 66 20.78 4.31 -3.49
CA ASN A 66 20.25 3.05 -2.97
C ASN A 66 20.23 2.96 -1.43
N ASP A 67 20.05 4.09 -0.76
CA ASP A 67 19.96 4.15 0.69
C ASP A 67 18.70 3.47 1.19
N VAL A 68 18.80 2.88 2.38
CA VAL A 68 17.74 2.08 3.00
C VAL A 68 17.32 2.68 4.31
N ILE A 69 16.05 3.00 4.45
CA ILE A 69 15.45 3.32 5.74
C ILE A 69 14.86 2.03 6.32
N VAL A 70 15.35 1.64 7.49
CA VAL A 70 14.97 0.41 8.20
C VAL A 70 14.02 0.76 9.33
N LEU A 71 12.75 0.40 9.19
CA LEU A 71 11.75 0.63 10.23
C LEU A 71 11.70 -0.56 11.18
N ILE A 72 12.13 -0.37 12.42
CA ILE A 72 12.14 -1.40 13.45
C ILE A 72 10.73 -1.54 14.03
N GLY A 73 10.20 -2.77 13.98
CA GLY A 73 8.94 -3.13 14.62
C GLY A 73 9.16 -3.52 16.06
N ASN A 74 8.40 -2.92 16.99
CA ASN A 74 8.55 -3.19 18.43
C ASN A 74 7.75 -4.41 18.94
N GLY A 75 6.97 -5.06 18.09
CA GLY A 75 6.17 -6.22 18.46
C GLY A 75 4.99 -5.94 19.41
N SER A 76 4.81 -4.71 19.85
CA SER A 76 3.76 -4.35 20.80
C SER A 76 2.36 -4.55 20.23
N THR A 77 1.44 -4.97 21.10
CA THR A 77 0.00 -5.08 20.81
C THR A 77 -0.79 -3.87 21.28
N SER A 78 -0.20 -2.98 22.09
CA SER A 78 -0.86 -1.78 22.53
C SER A 78 -1.07 -0.78 21.39
N GLY A 79 -2.15 -0.01 21.42
CA GLY A 79 -2.50 0.92 20.36
C GLY A 79 -1.39 1.93 20.07
N THR A 80 -0.92 2.61 21.09
CA THR A 80 0.11 3.67 20.97
C THR A 80 1.48 3.15 20.60
N ALA A 81 1.92 2.02 21.15
CA ALA A 81 3.26 1.50 20.92
C ALA A 81 3.41 0.76 19.57
N ARG A 82 2.34 0.23 19.01
CA ARG A 82 2.36 -0.41 17.69
C ARG A 82 2.21 0.56 16.52
N MET A 83 1.77 1.75 16.79
CA MET A 83 1.68 2.79 15.80
C MET A 83 2.99 3.56 15.82
N SER A 84 3.81 3.30 14.85
CA SER A 84 4.95 4.14 14.60
C SER A 84 4.44 5.53 14.32
N VAL A 85 4.57 6.35 15.30
CA VAL A 85 4.22 7.77 15.18
C VAL A 85 5.17 8.54 14.28
N ALA A 86 5.98 7.82 13.59
CA ALA A 86 6.87 8.33 12.59
C ALA A 86 6.24 9.35 11.66
N LEU A 87 4.95 9.21 11.43
CA LEU A 87 4.21 10.16 10.64
C LEU A 87 4.08 11.52 11.25
N ALA A 88 4.01 11.58 12.55
CA ALA A 88 3.82 12.85 13.24
C ALA A 88 4.87 13.87 12.83
N GLN A 89 6.02 13.42 12.47
CA GLN A 89 7.14 14.30 12.21
C GLN A 89 7.22 14.75 10.79
N SER A 90 6.84 13.93 9.89
CA SER A 90 6.69 14.40 8.52
C SER A 90 5.64 15.48 8.45
N VAL A 91 4.73 15.44 9.37
CA VAL A 91 3.71 16.44 9.53
C VAL A 91 4.22 17.71 10.15
N VAL A 92 5.04 17.57 11.15
CA VAL A 92 5.47 18.69 12.00
C VAL A 92 6.42 19.62 11.27
N SER A 93 7.13 19.15 10.27
CA SER A 93 8.08 19.98 9.55
C SER A 93 7.42 21.07 8.72
N THR A 94 6.14 20.94 8.40
CA THR A 94 5.38 21.99 7.72
C THR A 94 3.92 21.90 8.14
N ALA A 95 3.46 22.81 8.90
CA ALA A 95 2.16 22.85 9.59
C ALA A 95 0.89 22.64 8.71
N THR A 96 1.00 22.31 7.46
CA THR A 96 -0.14 22.30 6.52
C THR A 96 -0.31 21.04 5.68
N THR A 97 0.65 20.13 5.65
CA THR A 97 0.54 18.91 4.85
C THR A 97 1.14 17.73 5.57
N GLY A 98 0.33 16.91 6.16
CA GLY A 98 0.77 15.70 6.85
C GLY A 98 1.17 14.54 5.95
N THR A 99 1.03 14.68 4.65
CA THR A 99 1.37 13.63 3.68
C THR A 99 2.89 13.48 3.59
N ILE A 100 3.41 12.28 3.78
CA ILE A 100 4.79 11.96 3.47
C ILE A 100 4.93 11.91 1.96
N THR A 101 5.73 12.83 1.40
CA THR A 101 6.09 12.78 -0.01
C THR A 101 7.44 12.10 -0.17
N TRP A 102 7.43 10.91 -0.78
CA TRP A 102 8.64 10.14 -1.07
C TRP A 102 9.10 10.44 -2.50
N ALA A 103 10.06 11.38 -2.62
CA ALA A 103 10.50 11.93 -3.90
C ALA A 103 11.96 11.57 -4.26
N LYS A 104 12.68 10.88 -3.37
CA LYS A 104 14.07 10.48 -3.61
C LYS A 104 14.11 9.14 -4.36
N ASN A 105 14.53 9.17 -5.62
CA ASN A 105 14.69 7.96 -6.43
C ASN A 105 15.67 6.98 -5.78
N ALA A 106 15.45 5.68 -5.98
CA ALA A 106 16.28 4.61 -5.44
C ALA A 106 16.57 4.78 -3.94
N THR A 107 15.58 5.21 -3.17
CA THR A 107 15.62 5.26 -1.71
C THR A 107 14.56 4.30 -1.18
N HIS A 108 14.94 3.39 -0.30
CA HIS A 108 14.14 2.22 0.06
C HIS A 108 13.59 2.33 1.48
N LEU A 109 12.45 1.71 1.76
CA LEU A 109 11.86 1.59 3.10
C LEU A 109 11.53 0.15 3.40
N ILE A 110 12.11 -0.39 4.45
CA ILE A 110 12.03 -1.80 4.82
C ILE A 110 11.65 -1.93 6.29
N GLY A 111 10.61 -2.68 6.58
CA GLY A 111 10.23 -3.03 7.94
C GLY A 111 10.97 -4.27 8.45
N VAL A 112 11.47 -4.20 9.69
CA VAL A 112 12.09 -5.34 10.38
C VAL A 112 11.12 -5.91 11.39
N THR A 113 10.38 -6.93 10.97
CA THR A 113 9.40 -7.66 11.77
C THR A 113 9.02 -8.96 11.05
N ALA A 114 8.23 -9.82 11.69
CA ALA A 114 7.69 -11.00 11.03
C ALA A 114 6.83 -10.60 9.81
N PRO A 115 7.06 -11.19 8.63
CA PRO A 115 6.34 -10.86 7.40
C PRO A 115 4.97 -11.54 7.36
N THR A 116 4.01 -11.01 8.09
CA THR A 116 2.68 -11.63 8.23
C THR A 116 1.67 -11.22 7.16
N GLY A 117 2.00 -10.29 6.29
CA GLY A 117 1.09 -9.77 5.25
C GLY A 117 -0.03 -8.89 5.79
N VAL A 118 -0.53 -9.18 6.98
CA VAL A 118 -1.58 -8.42 7.66
C VAL A 118 -1.09 -8.00 9.03
N SER A 119 -1.32 -6.74 9.39
CA SER A 119 -0.95 -6.19 10.70
C SER A 119 0.53 -6.38 11.04
N ASN A 120 1.43 -6.24 10.09
CA ASN A 120 2.87 -6.23 10.33
C ASN A 120 3.22 -5.29 11.48
N ARG A 121 4.18 -5.68 12.31
CA ARG A 121 4.53 -4.88 13.50
C ARG A 121 5.45 -3.71 13.21
N ALA A 122 6.17 -3.73 12.10
CA ALA A 122 6.71 -2.51 11.51
C ALA A 122 5.54 -1.80 10.81
N ARG A 123 5.05 -0.73 11.40
CA ARG A 123 3.89 -0.01 10.87
C ARG A 123 3.97 1.47 11.15
N PHE A 124 3.31 2.24 10.35
CA PHE A 124 3.11 3.65 10.62
C PHE A 124 1.66 4.06 10.42
N ALA A 125 1.27 5.00 11.25
CA ALA A 125 -0.09 5.48 11.36
C ALA A 125 -0.08 6.93 11.86
N PRO A 126 -1.15 7.68 11.66
CA PRO A 126 -1.31 8.95 12.36
C PRO A 126 -1.38 8.71 13.86
N PRO A 127 -0.85 9.62 14.68
CA PRO A 127 -1.02 9.56 16.13
C PRO A 127 -2.49 9.56 16.50
N THR A 128 -2.86 8.72 17.46
CA THR A 128 -4.24 8.65 17.94
C THR A 128 -4.61 9.89 18.76
N GLY A 129 -5.82 10.38 18.60
CA GLY A 129 -6.46 11.36 19.45
C GLY A 129 -6.23 12.83 19.11
N THR A 130 -5.19 13.18 18.38
CA THR A 130 -4.85 14.59 18.07
C THR A 130 -4.84 14.94 16.60
N TYR A 131 -4.81 13.94 15.74
CA TYR A 131 -4.73 14.14 14.30
C TYR A 131 -6.04 13.79 13.61
N THR A 132 -6.42 14.66 12.71
CA THR A 132 -7.57 14.48 11.82
C THR A 132 -7.09 14.41 10.38
N ALA A 133 -7.94 13.93 9.48
CA ALA A 133 -7.62 13.95 8.05
C ALA A 133 -7.32 15.37 7.55
N ALA A 134 -7.94 16.39 8.11
CA ALA A 134 -7.69 17.78 7.75
C ALA A 134 -6.27 18.25 8.12
N THR A 135 -5.71 17.77 9.23
CA THR A 135 -4.33 18.11 9.62
C THR A 135 -3.28 17.42 8.78
N PHE A 136 -3.63 16.36 8.07
CA PHE A 136 -2.75 15.70 7.10
C PHE A 136 -2.85 16.31 5.70
N GLY A 137 -3.61 17.33 5.48
CA GLY A 137 -3.79 17.90 4.15
C GLY A 137 -4.32 16.88 3.13
N ASN A 138 -4.59 17.31 1.91
CA ASN A 138 -4.99 16.41 0.82
C ASN A 138 -5.99 15.31 1.23
N ASN A 139 -6.98 15.66 2.04
CA ASN A 139 -8.02 14.74 2.52
C ASN A 139 -7.51 13.53 3.33
N GLY A 140 -6.43 13.67 4.08
CA GLY A 140 -5.89 12.59 4.89
C GLY A 140 -5.05 11.59 4.13
N ASN A 141 -4.52 11.96 2.97
CA ASN A 141 -3.55 11.14 2.24
C ASN A 141 -2.27 11.00 3.07
N MET A 142 -1.87 9.77 3.36
CA MET A 142 -0.75 9.55 4.29
C MET A 142 0.58 9.49 3.58
N PHE A 143 0.65 8.82 2.43
CA PHE A 143 1.90 8.61 1.71
C PHE A 143 1.69 8.89 0.22
N ASN A 144 2.61 9.63 -0.37
CA ASN A 144 2.63 9.93 -1.79
C ASN A 144 4.03 9.66 -2.34
N VAL A 145 4.18 8.59 -3.10
CA VAL A 145 5.43 8.22 -3.76
C VAL A 145 5.48 8.86 -5.12
N THR A 146 6.40 9.79 -5.32
CA THR A 146 6.70 10.39 -6.63
C THR A 146 8.05 9.94 -7.19
N ALA A 147 8.80 9.17 -6.38
CA ALA A 147 10.08 8.59 -6.75
C ALA A 147 9.95 7.34 -7.59
N SER A 148 11.01 6.97 -8.28
CA SER A 148 11.13 5.74 -9.08
C SER A 148 12.30 4.88 -8.62
N GLY A 149 12.22 3.56 -8.89
CA GLY A 149 13.27 2.61 -8.56
C GLY A 149 13.38 2.31 -7.05
N CYS A 150 12.33 2.54 -6.29
CA CYS A 150 12.29 2.30 -4.86
C CYS A 150 11.82 0.89 -4.54
N ILE A 151 12.31 0.36 -3.42
CA ILE A 151 11.82 -0.88 -2.80
C ILE A 151 11.13 -0.52 -1.50
N PHE A 152 9.91 -0.96 -1.35
CA PHE A 152 9.09 -0.83 -0.15
C PHE A 152 8.72 -2.23 0.32
N ALA A 153 9.01 -2.58 1.57
CA ALA A 153 8.76 -3.95 1.98
C ALA A 153 8.50 -4.12 3.48
N ASN A 154 7.65 -5.11 3.77
CA ASN A 154 7.47 -5.68 5.09
C ASN A 154 7.01 -4.70 6.17
N PHE A 155 6.00 -3.87 5.88
CA PHE A 155 5.39 -2.99 6.86
C PHE A 155 3.87 -2.85 6.62
N SER A 156 3.18 -2.20 7.55
CA SER A 156 1.77 -1.85 7.39
C SER A 156 1.58 -0.34 7.43
N VAL A 157 0.72 0.17 6.56
CA VAL A 157 0.21 1.53 6.59
C VAL A 157 -1.19 1.48 7.19
N TYR A 158 -1.36 2.13 8.34
CA TYR A 158 -2.65 2.26 8.99
C TYR A 158 -3.17 3.70 8.86
N ALA A 159 -4.31 3.86 8.22
CA ALA A 159 -4.87 5.17 7.87
C ALA A 159 -6.05 5.58 8.77
N GLY A 160 -6.09 5.09 10.00
CA GLY A 160 -7.12 5.44 10.98
C GLY A 160 -6.85 6.79 11.62
N PHE A 161 -7.75 7.74 11.43
CA PHE A 161 -7.74 9.06 12.06
C PHE A 161 -8.84 9.18 13.11
N SER A 162 -8.66 10.09 14.06
CA SER A 162 -9.74 10.40 15.00
C SER A 162 -10.94 11.05 14.30
N THR A 163 -10.68 11.77 13.22
CA THR A 163 -11.68 12.30 12.29
C THR A 163 -11.15 12.09 10.87
N GLY A 164 -11.66 11.10 10.20
CA GLY A 164 -11.25 10.74 8.84
C GLY A 164 -11.87 11.62 7.77
N SER A 165 -11.64 11.26 6.51
CA SER A 165 -12.16 11.93 5.33
C SER A 165 -12.81 10.94 4.37
N ALA A 166 -13.92 11.35 3.78
CA ALA A 166 -14.60 10.60 2.71
C ALA A 166 -13.76 10.39 1.43
N SER A 167 -12.64 11.10 1.30
CA SER A 167 -11.72 11.01 0.18
C SER A 167 -10.31 10.55 0.59
N GLN A 168 -10.18 9.95 1.76
CA GLN A 168 -8.90 9.50 2.30
C GLN A 168 -8.25 8.43 1.45
N VAL A 169 -6.94 8.57 1.19
CA VAL A 169 -6.13 7.57 0.51
C VAL A 169 -4.93 7.20 1.38
N ALA A 170 -4.79 5.94 1.75
CA ALA A 170 -3.68 5.53 2.60
C ALA A 170 -2.33 5.63 1.89
N TRP A 171 -2.27 5.20 0.62
CA TRP A 171 -1.06 5.23 -0.18
C TRP A 171 -1.34 5.65 -1.62
N ILE A 172 -0.57 6.61 -2.10
CA ILE A 172 -0.58 7.04 -3.50
C ILE A 172 0.77 6.65 -4.13
N GLU A 173 0.71 5.82 -5.16
CA GLU A 173 1.84 5.50 -6.02
C GLU A 173 1.74 6.36 -7.29
N ASN A 174 2.62 7.33 -7.41
CA ASN A 174 2.64 8.30 -8.51
C ASN A 174 4.02 8.42 -9.20
N GLY A 175 4.98 7.60 -8.80
CA GLY A 175 6.33 7.56 -9.37
C GLY A 175 6.45 6.59 -10.54
N GLY A 176 6.28 5.34 -10.23
CA GLY A 176 6.43 4.22 -11.16
C GLY A 176 7.77 3.49 -11.06
N ARG A 177 7.81 2.28 -11.60
CA ARG A 177 8.97 1.37 -11.54
C ARG A 177 9.44 1.05 -10.14
N ASN A 178 8.49 0.99 -9.20
CA ASN A 178 8.72 0.67 -7.82
C ASN A 178 8.34 -0.79 -7.51
N TYR A 179 8.97 -1.35 -6.51
CA TYR A 179 8.72 -2.71 -6.03
C TYR A 179 8.15 -2.67 -4.61
N TYR A 180 7.03 -3.33 -4.41
CA TYR A 180 6.30 -3.44 -3.16
C TYR A 180 6.18 -4.90 -2.78
N SER A 181 6.59 -5.28 -1.56
CA SER A 181 6.52 -6.66 -1.10
C SER A 181 6.05 -6.76 0.33
N ASN A 182 5.09 -7.65 0.58
CA ASN A 182 4.57 -7.94 1.91
C ASN A 182 4.16 -6.67 2.69
N ILE A 183 3.40 -5.80 2.03
CA ILE A 183 2.88 -4.56 2.62
C ILE A 183 1.37 -4.68 2.79
N GLN A 184 0.87 -4.28 3.95
CA GLN A 184 -0.53 -3.99 4.11
C GLN A 184 -0.79 -2.50 3.85
N PHE A 185 -1.47 -2.20 2.77
CA PHE A 185 -2.05 -0.89 2.51
C PHE A 185 -3.42 -0.84 3.16
N GLY A 186 -3.47 -0.44 4.44
CA GLY A 186 -4.71 -0.25 5.14
C GLY A 186 -5.44 0.98 4.63
N GLY A 187 -6.73 1.00 4.83
CA GLY A 187 -7.60 2.12 4.50
C GLY A 187 -8.96 1.83 5.12
N PHE A 188 -9.81 2.83 5.23
CA PHE A 188 -11.16 2.65 5.78
C PHE A 188 -11.19 2.36 7.29
N GLU A 189 -10.14 2.70 8.04
CA GLU A 189 -10.05 2.42 9.48
C GLU A 189 -10.78 3.42 10.36
N ASP A 190 -11.47 4.38 9.78
CA ASP A 190 -12.36 5.30 10.46
C ASP A 190 -13.74 5.39 9.77
N SER A 191 -14.76 5.87 10.48
CA SER A 191 -16.14 5.88 9.98
C SER A 191 -16.35 6.80 8.77
N ALA A 192 -15.57 7.87 8.64
CA ALA A 192 -15.71 8.79 7.52
C ALA A 192 -15.15 8.19 6.23
N SER A 193 -13.99 7.53 6.29
CA SER A 193 -13.43 6.82 5.14
C SER A 193 -14.22 5.55 4.80
N ALA A 194 -14.69 4.82 5.79
CA ALA A 194 -15.55 3.65 5.59
C ALA A 194 -16.88 4.02 4.90
N GLY A 195 -17.46 5.18 5.23
CA GLY A 195 -18.65 5.73 4.59
C GLY A 195 -18.37 6.60 3.35
N GLY A 196 -17.11 6.81 2.97
CA GLY A 196 -16.71 7.73 1.91
C GLY A 196 -16.54 7.06 0.55
N ALA A 197 -17.31 7.47 -0.45
CA ALA A 197 -17.25 6.87 -1.78
C ALA A 197 -15.89 7.07 -2.50
N ASN A 198 -15.11 8.07 -2.11
CA ASN A 198 -13.81 8.38 -2.71
C ASN A 198 -12.61 7.91 -1.87
N ALA A 199 -12.82 7.22 -0.76
CA ALA A 199 -11.75 6.66 0.04
C ALA A 199 -11.12 5.44 -0.66
N ARG A 200 -9.79 5.27 -0.50
CA ARG A 200 -9.00 4.20 -1.12
C ARG A 200 -7.92 3.69 -0.16
N ALA A 201 -7.60 2.42 -0.26
CA ALA A 201 -6.40 1.89 0.39
C ALA A 201 -5.14 2.21 -0.42
N LEU A 202 -5.19 1.94 -1.72
CA LEU A 202 -4.11 2.21 -2.66
C LEU A 202 -4.64 2.94 -3.90
N LYS A 203 -3.96 4.01 -4.29
CA LYS A 203 -4.17 4.68 -5.56
C LYS A 203 -2.91 4.61 -6.40
N VAL A 204 -3.01 4.07 -7.60
CA VAL A 204 -1.89 3.93 -8.54
C VAL A 204 -2.11 4.87 -9.71
N MET A 205 -1.11 5.71 -9.95
CA MET A 205 -1.11 6.71 -11.01
C MET A 205 0.31 6.93 -11.53
N GLY A 206 0.53 7.89 -12.40
CA GLY A 206 1.86 8.21 -12.92
C GLY A 206 2.37 7.20 -13.95
N THR A 207 3.68 6.97 -14.00
CA THR A 207 4.31 6.17 -15.06
C THR A 207 4.06 4.67 -14.98
N GLY A 208 3.50 4.17 -13.88
CA GLY A 208 3.19 2.75 -13.70
C GLY A 208 4.43 1.85 -13.66
N GLU A 209 4.32 0.66 -14.24
CA GLU A 209 5.39 -0.37 -14.28
C GLU A 209 5.82 -0.84 -12.88
N ASN A 210 4.90 -0.79 -11.92
CA ASN A 210 5.14 -1.23 -10.56
C ASN A 210 4.89 -2.73 -10.39
N ALA A 211 5.57 -3.33 -9.42
CA ALA A 211 5.28 -4.68 -8.98
C ALA A 211 4.85 -4.68 -7.50
N PHE A 212 3.69 -5.24 -7.23
CA PHE A 212 3.14 -5.49 -5.89
C PHE A 212 3.13 -7.01 -5.69
N VAL A 213 3.87 -7.49 -4.71
CA VAL A 213 4.06 -8.93 -4.46
C VAL A 213 3.70 -9.25 -3.03
N GLU A 214 2.80 -10.21 -2.82
CA GLU A 214 2.36 -10.63 -1.48
C GLU A 214 1.84 -9.47 -0.62
N CYS A 215 1.18 -8.50 -1.25
CA CYS A 215 0.63 -7.33 -0.55
C CYS A 215 -0.84 -7.55 -0.19
N THR A 216 -1.25 -6.99 0.95
CA THR A 216 -2.67 -6.89 1.33
C THR A 216 -3.15 -5.47 1.07
N ILE A 217 -4.15 -5.31 0.22
CA ILE A 217 -4.68 -4.00 -0.20
C ILE A 217 -6.10 -3.86 0.33
N GLY A 218 -6.26 -3.12 1.41
CA GLY A 218 -7.50 -2.97 2.16
C GLY A 218 -7.45 -3.62 3.54
N GLN A 219 -8.64 -3.79 4.12
CA GLN A 219 -8.85 -4.40 5.44
C GLN A 219 -10.28 -4.97 5.55
N ASP A 220 -10.51 -5.85 6.50
CA ASP A 220 -11.78 -6.53 6.77
C ASP A 220 -12.29 -6.35 8.21
N THR A 221 -11.70 -5.42 8.97
CA THR A 221 -12.04 -5.18 10.38
C THR A 221 -13.05 -4.06 10.59
N VAL A 222 -13.19 -3.15 9.65
CA VAL A 222 -14.16 -2.05 9.69
C VAL A 222 -15.11 -2.18 8.52
N GLN A 223 -16.41 -2.24 8.80
CA GLN A 223 -17.45 -2.40 7.78
C GLN A 223 -17.59 -1.11 6.96
N ARG A 224 -17.47 -1.25 5.66
CA ARG A 224 -17.70 -0.16 4.71
C ARG A 224 -19.18 -0.01 4.38
N SER A 225 -19.62 1.21 4.09
CA SER A 225 -21.03 1.51 3.79
C SER A 225 -21.21 2.31 2.50
N ALA A 226 -20.16 2.43 1.67
CA ALA A 226 -20.18 3.26 0.47
C ALA A 226 -19.50 2.59 -0.73
N ALA A 227 -19.62 3.20 -1.91
CA ALA A 227 -18.98 2.83 -3.17
C ALA A 227 -17.48 3.20 -3.19
N ASN A 228 -16.74 2.89 -2.11
CA ASN A 228 -15.28 3.03 -2.08
C ASN A 228 -14.58 1.81 -2.70
N ALA A 229 -13.27 1.86 -2.87
CA ALA A 229 -12.52 0.78 -3.48
C ALA A 229 -11.17 0.55 -2.80
N ASN A 230 -10.71 -0.70 -2.78
CA ASN A 230 -9.37 -1.02 -2.29
C ASN A 230 -8.30 -0.38 -3.17
N LEU A 231 -8.42 -0.51 -4.47
CA LEU A 231 -7.47 -0.02 -5.47
C LEU A 231 -8.13 0.94 -6.44
N GLU A 232 -7.50 2.10 -6.69
CA GLU A 232 -7.87 3.00 -7.77
C GLU A 232 -6.73 3.10 -8.79
N PHE A 233 -7.07 2.95 -10.05
CA PHE A 233 -6.22 3.37 -11.16
C PHE A 233 -6.60 4.76 -11.63
N ALA A 234 -5.61 5.64 -11.77
CA ALA A 234 -5.80 7.00 -12.25
C ALA A 234 -4.65 7.43 -13.18
N SER A 235 -4.90 8.34 -14.10
CA SER A 235 -3.86 8.97 -14.93
C SER A 235 -3.05 8.01 -15.80
N ALA A 236 -3.73 7.19 -16.59
CA ALA A 236 -3.12 6.36 -17.64
C ALA A 236 -1.99 5.42 -17.17
N THR A 237 -2.18 4.75 -16.08
CA THR A 237 -1.19 3.91 -15.40
C THR A 237 -0.95 2.59 -16.13
N PRO A 238 0.22 2.35 -16.76
CA PRO A 238 0.50 1.13 -17.50
C PRO A 238 1.24 0.06 -16.71
N ARG A 239 1.07 -1.18 -17.13
CA ARG A 239 1.94 -2.34 -16.86
C ARG A 239 2.26 -2.63 -15.39
N ASN A 240 1.32 -2.35 -14.49
CA ASN A 240 1.48 -2.78 -13.10
C ASN A 240 1.19 -4.27 -12.95
N LYS A 241 1.88 -4.90 -12.03
CA LYS A 241 1.71 -6.32 -11.68
C LYS A 241 1.34 -6.42 -10.21
N PHE A 242 0.28 -7.17 -9.93
CA PHE A 242 -0.13 -7.61 -8.61
C PHE A 242 0.01 -9.14 -8.58
N ILE A 243 0.87 -9.66 -7.72
CA ILE A 243 1.23 -11.08 -7.68
C ILE A 243 1.01 -11.58 -6.25
N ASN A 244 0.20 -12.62 -6.08
CA ASN A 244 -0.14 -13.20 -4.78
C ASN A 244 -0.68 -12.15 -3.80
N CYS A 245 -1.50 -11.20 -4.27
CA CYS A 245 -2.02 -10.12 -3.44
C CYS A 245 -3.45 -10.41 -2.98
N ASP A 246 -3.75 -10.00 -1.74
CA ASP A 246 -5.07 -10.10 -1.15
C ASP A 246 -5.78 -8.74 -1.14
N PHE A 247 -7.06 -8.75 -1.48
CA PHE A 247 -7.94 -7.57 -1.49
C PHE A 247 -9.13 -7.80 -0.55
N PRO A 248 -8.93 -7.72 0.77
CA PRO A 248 -10.00 -7.97 1.73
C PRO A 248 -11.03 -6.85 1.70
N ILE A 249 -12.30 -7.24 1.76
CA ILE A 249 -13.47 -6.37 1.79
C ILE A 249 -14.38 -6.84 2.92
N PHE A 250 -14.90 -5.90 3.70
CA PHE A 250 -16.02 -6.10 4.61
C PHE A 250 -16.98 -4.92 4.44
N THR A 251 -18.22 -5.19 4.00
CA THR A 251 -19.13 -4.11 3.62
C THR A 251 -20.60 -4.43 3.86
N SER A 252 -21.38 -3.40 4.17
CA SER A 252 -22.85 -3.42 4.13
C SER A 252 -23.40 -2.83 2.81
N SER A 253 -22.54 -2.44 1.88
CA SER A 253 -22.94 -1.83 0.60
C SER A 253 -22.56 -2.69 -0.59
N ALA A 254 -23.54 -3.09 -1.38
CA ALA A 254 -23.32 -3.83 -2.62
C ALA A 254 -22.52 -3.03 -3.69
N THR A 255 -22.36 -1.73 -3.51
CA THR A 255 -21.61 -0.86 -4.42
C THR A 255 -20.13 -0.68 -4.07
N THR A 256 -19.67 -1.28 -2.97
CA THR A 256 -18.24 -1.33 -2.62
C THR A 256 -17.47 -2.11 -3.68
N LEU A 257 -16.24 -1.72 -3.96
CA LEU A 257 -15.41 -2.26 -5.04
C LEU A 257 -14.07 -2.78 -4.54
N GLY A 258 -13.51 -3.74 -5.27
CA GLY A 258 -12.10 -4.11 -5.17
C GLY A 258 -11.23 -3.14 -5.96
N ILE A 259 -11.65 -2.82 -7.21
CA ILE A 259 -10.89 -1.97 -8.13
C ILE A 259 -11.81 -0.90 -8.73
N VAL A 260 -11.30 0.32 -8.88
CA VAL A 260 -11.99 1.39 -9.58
C VAL A 260 -11.05 2.16 -10.52
N GLY A 261 -11.62 2.61 -11.65
CA GLY A 261 -10.97 3.53 -12.58
C GLY A 261 -12.03 4.47 -13.17
N THR A 262 -12.26 5.61 -12.53
CA THR A 262 -13.39 6.50 -12.85
C THR A 262 -13.14 7.40 -14.06
N GLY A 263 -11.90 7.71 -14.37
CA GLY A 263 -11.53 8.60 -15.46
C GLY A 263 -11.41 7.89 -16.81
N ALA A 264 -11.74 8.60 -17.89
CA ALA A 264 -11.28 8.21 -19.22
C ALA A 264 -9.74 8.16 -19.22
N GLY A 265 -9.15 7.12 -19.81
CA GLY A 265 -7.70 6.91 -19.78
C GLY A 265 -7.16 6.62 -18.37
N SER A 266 -7.94 6.13 -17.43
CA SER A 266 -7.48 5.80 -16.07
C SER A 266 -6.45 4.67 -16.05
N ILE A 267 -6.48 3.77 -17.03
CA ILE A 267 -5.46 2.74 -17.27
C ILE A 267 -4.88 2.90 -18.67
N ASP A 268 -3.63 2.52 -18.84
CA ASP A 268 -2.98 2.41 -20.15
C ASP A 268 -2.42 1.00 -20.31
N ARG A 269 -2.47 0.45 -21.51
CA ARG A 269 -1.99 -0.89 -21.87
C ARG A 269 -2.65 -1.97 -21.00
N TRP A 270 -1.90 -2.63 -20.12
CA TRP A 270 -2.39 -3.70 -19.27
C TRP A 270 -1.95 -3.52 -17.81
N ASN A 271 -2.79 -3.98 -16.89
CA ASN A 271 -2.48 -4.15 -15.47
C ASN A 271 -2.85 -5.59 -15.09
N LYS A 272 -1.91 -6.34 -14.54
CA LYS A 272 -2.04 -7.79 -14.32
C LYS A 272 -2.22 -8.12 -12.86
N PHE A 273 -3.19 -8.99 -12.59
CA PHE A 273 -3.46 -9.63 -11.30
C PHE A 273 -3.20 -11.13 -11.47
N GLN A 274 -2.23 -11.67 -10.76
CA GLN A 274 -1.83 -13.07 -10.84
C GLN A 274 -1.90 -13.71 -9.46
N ASN A 275 -2.66 -14.80 -9.33
CA ASN A 275 -2.91 -15.50 -8.06
C ASN A 275 -3.42 -14.55 -6.97
N CYS A 276 -4.26 -13.59 -7.32
CA CYS A 276 -4.82 -12.63 -6.37
C CYS A 276 -6.18 -13.08 -5.85
N MET A 277 -6.46 -12.75 -4.59
CA MET A 277 -7.74 -13.03 -3.97
C MET A 277 -8.49 -11.74 -3.64
N PHE A 278 -9.66 -11.57 -4.23
CA PHE A 278 -10.63 -10.53 -3.88
C PHE A 278 -11.67 -11.16 -2.95
N TYR A 279 -11.52 -10.91 -1.67
CA TYR A 279 -12.34 -11.57 -0.65
C TYR A 279 -13.23 -10.55 0.05
N ASN A 280 -14.55 -10.70 -0.15
CA ASN A 280 -15.54 -9.95 0.60
C ASN A 280 -16.10 -10.85 1.72
N ALA A 281 -15.85 -10.48 2.97
CA ALA A 281 -16.36 -11.20 4.13
C ALA A 281 -17.86 -10.98 4.25
N VAL A 282 -18.63 -11.91 3.71
CA VAL A 282 -20.10 -11.92 3.83
C VAL A 282 -20.46 -12.75 5.04
N ASP A 283 -20.59 -12.11 6.17
CA ASP A 283 -21.14 -12.71 7.39
C ASP A 283 -22.61 -12.25 7.60
N SER A 284 -23.13 -12.41 8.78
CA SER A 284 -24.50 -12.01 9.11
C SER A 284 -24.79 -10.51 8.93
N THR A 285 -23.77 -9.67 8.78
CA THR A 285 -23.85 -8.22 8.65
C THR A 285 -23.27 -7.71 7.32
N GLY A 286 -22.54 -8.55 6.60
CA GLY A 286 -21.91 -8.23 5.32
C GLY A 286 -22.88 -8.40 4.14
N THR A 287 -22.59 -7.72 3.05
CA THR A 287 -23.38 -7.75 1.82
C THR A 287 -22.51 -8.16 0.64
N THR A 288 -23.02 -9.06 -0.19
CA THR A 288 -22.38 -9.42 -1.47
C THR A 288 -22.23 -8.18 -2.34
N ILE A 289 -21.03 -7.91 -2.82
CA ILE A 289 -20.78 -6.80 -3.73
C ILE A 289 -21.26 -7.11 -5.15
N SER A 290 -21.74 -6.09 -5.84
CA SER A 290 -22.25 -6.28 -7.20
C SER A 290 -21.15 -6.62 -8.20
N THR A 291 -19.95 -6.05 -8.02
CA THR A 291 -18.83 -6.26 -8.93
C THR A 291 -17.49 -6.03 -8.24
N VAL A 292 -16.47 -6.79 -8.63
CA VAL A 292 -15.08 -6.59 -8.15
C VAL A 292 -14.48 -5.32 -8.73
N ALA A 293 -14.66 -5.05 -10.02
CA ALA A 293 -14.07 -3.93 -10.72
C ALA A 293 -15.14 -3.05 -11.39
N SER A 294 -14.94 -1.73 -11.30
CA SER A 294 -15.71 -0.72 -12.03
C SER A 294 -14.76 0.22 -12.78
N LEU A 295 -14.87 0.26 -14.08
CA LEU A 295 -14.04 1.10 -14.94
C LEU A 295 -14.90 2.02 -15.80
N ASN A 296 -14.37 3.20 -16.10
CA ASN A 296 -14.90 4.01 -17.18
C ASN A 296 -14.81 3.25 -18.51
N ALA A 297 -15.83 3.32 -19.33
CA ALA A 297 -15.85 2.65 -20.65
C ALA A 297 -14.68 3.07 -21.55
N ALA A 298 -14.15 4.28 -21.36
CA ALA A 298 -12.99 4.83 -22.05
C ALA A 298 -11.71 4.72 -21.20
N ALA A 299 -11.59 3.71 -20.35
CA ALA A 299 -10.44 3.55 -19.45
C ALA A 299 -9.08 3.44 -20.17
N GLY A 300 -9.06 2.96 -21.40
CA GLY A 300 -7.92 3.01 -22.31
C GLY A 300 -7.03 1.77 -22.33
N GLY A 301 -6.99 0.98 -21.25
CA GLY A 301 -6.15 -0.22 -21.14
C GLY A 301 -6.95 -1.44 -20.69
N SER A 302 -6.26 -2.47 -20.22
CA SER A 302 -6.88 -3.73 -19.82
C SER A 302 -6.48 -4.18 -18.41
N LEU A 303 -7.42 -4.79 -17.69
CA LEU A 303 -7.17 -5.59 -16.51
C LEU A 303 -7.04 -7.06 -16.92
N VAL A 304 -5.99 -7.72 -16.50
CA VAL A 304 -5.74 -9.14 -16.81
C VAL A 304 -5.67 -9.92 -15.51
N PHE A 305 -6.67 -10.75 -15.27
CA PHE A 305 -6.77 -11.62 -14.10
C PHE A 305 -6.35 -13.03 -14.48
N ASN A 306 -5.25 -13.52 -13.94
CA ASN A 306 -4.75 -14.87 -14.17
C ASN A 306 -4.76 -15.65 -12.87
N ASN A 307 -5.42 -16.79 -12.84
CA ASN A 307 -5.54 -17.65 -11.68
C ASN A 307 -5.92 -16.86 -10.41
N SER A 308 -6.79 -15.87 -10.57
CA SER A 308 -7.27 -15.01 -9.49
C SER A 308 -8.70 -15.37 -9.11
N THR A 309 -9.02 -15.21 -7.83
CA THR A 309 -10.33 -15.62 -7.27
C THR A 309 -11.06 -14.40 -6.71
N ALA A 310 -12.38 -14.38 -6.89
CA ALA A 310 -13.26 -13.43 -6.24
C ALA A 310 -14.29 -14.18 -5.40
N VAL A 311 -14.46 -13.78 -4.14
CA VAL A 311 -15.40 -14.38 -3.19
C VAL A 311 -16.32 -13.28 -2.66
N GLY A 312 -17.62 -13.58 -2.51
CA GLY A 312 -18.59 -12.60 -2.02
C GLY A 312 -18.88 -11.46 -3.01
N ALA A 313 -18.71 -11.71 -4.30
CA ALA A 313 -19.01 -10.81 -5.39
C ALA A 313 -19.89 -11.49 -6.44
N THR A 314 -20.81 -10.74 -7.07
CA THR A 314 -21.70 -11.30 -8.10
C THR A 314 -20.99 -11.49 -9.43
N LYS A 315 -20.04 -10.59 -9.79
CA LYS A 315 -19.33 -10.63 -11.08
C LYS A 315 -17.99 -9.90 -10.98
N TRP A 316 -17.11 -10.16 -11.94
CA TRP A 316 -15.79 -9.51 -12.02
C TRP A 316 -15.85 -8.03 -12.36
N GLY A 317 -16.75 -7.60 -13.19
CA GLY A 317 -16.78 -6.20 -13.63
C GLY A 317 -18.16 -5.68 -13.99
N ASP A 318 -18.35 -4.38 -13.95
CA ASP A 318 -19.46 -3.68 -14.62
C ASP A 318 -19.23 -3.64 -16.14
N ALA A 319 -20.12 -3.00 -16.88
CA ALA A 319 -20.05 -2.95 -18.35
C ALA A 319 -18.73 -2.30 -18.84
N GLY A 320 -18.25 -1.27 -18.18
CA GLY A 320 -16.97 -0.61 -18.52
C GLY A 320 -15.76 -1.50 -18.18
N ALA A 321 -15.78 -2.17 -17.05
CA ALA A 321 -14.73 -3.09 -16.66
C ALA A 321 -14.70 -4.34 -17.55
N LEU A 322 -15.88 -4.89 -17.90
CA LEU A 322 -15.97 -6.08 -18.76
C LEU A 322 -15.39 -5.80 -20.16
N ALA A 323 -15.63 -4.63 -20.72
CA ALA A 323 -15.05 -4.24 -22.02
C ALA A 323 -13.51 -4.19 -22.01
N ASN A 324 -12.89 -4.07 -20.83
CA ASN A 324 -11.46 -3.86 -20.65
C ASN A 324 -10.81 -4.92 -19.75
N SER A 325 -11.45 -6.07 -19.50
CA SER A 325 -10.90 -7.09 -18.60
C SER A 325 -10.81 -8.44 -19.30
N TYR A 326 -9.81 -9.23 -18.90
CA TYR A 326 -9.59 -10.61 -19.32
C TYR A 326 -9.39 -11.48 -18.08
N VAL A 327 -10.17 -12.56 -17.98
CA VAL A 327 -10.08 -13.52 -16.88
C VAL A 327 -9.64 -14.86 -17.45
N ASP A 328 -8.52 -15.41 -16.97
CA ASP A 328 -7.93 -16.67 -17.37
C ASP A 328 -7.84 -16.85 -18.90
N ASN A 329 -7.35 -15.82 -19.57
CA ASN A 329 -7.17 -15.74 -21.03
C ASN A 329 -8.45 -15.78 -21.87
N ALA A 330 -9.63 -15.73 -21.26
CA ALA A 330 -10.88 -15.59 -22.01
C ALA A 330 -11.27 -14.12 -22.15
N PRO A 331 -11.58 -13.63 -23.35
CA PRO A 331 -12.20 -12.33 -23.50
C PRO A 331 -13.56 -12.33 -22.79
N PRO A 332 -13.95 -11.25 -22.12
CA PRO A 332 -15.24 -11.16 -21.50
C PRO A 332 -16.35 -11.23 -22.58
N THR A 333 -17.26 -12.16 -22.45
CA THR A 333 -18.47 -12.15 -23.26
C THR A 333 -19.54 -11.36 -22.52
N ALA A 334 -20.26 -10.51 -23.22
CA ALA A 334 -21.04 -9.39 -22.70
C ALA A 334 -22.15 -9.70 -21.66
N ALA A 335 -22.47 -10.93 -21.41
CA ALA A 335 -23.57 -11.29 -20.49
C ALA A 335 -23.18 -12.27 -19.37
N THR A 336 -22.09 -12.99 -19.49
CA THR A 336 -21.83 -14.16 -18.63
C THR A 336 -20.40 -14.29 -18.17
N SER A 337 -19.56 -13.34 -18.47
CA SER A 337 -18.14 -13.35 -18.11
C SER A 337 -17.83 -12.89 -16.69
N GLY A 338 -18.84 -12.75 -15.85
CA GLY A 338 -18.64 -12.85 -14.43
C GLY A 338 -18.56 -14.32 -14.10
N LEU A 339 -17.43 -14.82 -13.63
CA LEU A 339 -17.49 -15.96 -12.76
C LEU A 339 -18.48 -15.59 -11.66
N ALA A 340 -19.62 -16.29 -11.63
CA ALA A 340 -20.46 -16.28 -10.45
C ALA A 340 -19.60 -16.92 -9.35
N VAL A 341 -18.90 -16.11 -8.62
CA VAL A 341 -18.07 -16.56 -7.52
C VAL A 341 -18.89 -16.44 -6.27
N ASN A 342 -19.97 -17.12 -6.28
CA ASN A 342 -20.66 -17.47 -5.07
C ASN A 342 -20.63 -18.99 -4.99
N PRO A 343 -19.85 -19.60 -4.14
CA PRO A 343 -20.21 -20.91 -3.64
C PRO A 343 -21.47 -20.66 -2.81
N ALA A 344 -22.62 -21.07 -3.38
CA ALA A 344 -23.84 -21.19 -2.60
C ALA A 344 -23.61 -22.07 -1.37
#